data_5e3aa873a605bdda9fcb17ab1952159b
#
_entry.id   5e3aa873a605bdda9fcb17ab1952159b
#
_cell.length_a   1.000
_cell.length_b   1.000
_cell.length_c   1.000
_cell.angle_alpha   90.00
_cell.angle_beta   90.00
_cell.angle_gamma   90.00
#
_symmetry.space_group_name_H-M   'P 1'
#
loop_
_entity.id
_entity.type
_entity.pdbx_description
1 polymer ?
#
loop_
_entity_poly.entity_id
_entity_poly.type
_entity_poly.pdbx_seq_one_letter_code
_entity_poly.pdbx_strand_id
1 'polypeptide(L)'
;LSIRRQRQMCIRDRYGYQQQQQPPYQQYQQPYQQYQPPKAPLQTPKGKKGIKVFIACVALVVVFAMVAGVASVVKIAKRGHGYDSDSDSKTKISAEKDNSDADAKLNINASPVSPTETNIEGALTPTQIYAKLKASNVGIVVYSSKSNSAAGEGSGIIMGEDSSGTYTYIITCAHVISGSGVKVKVQTHDGETYDADIVGFDKRTDIGVLRIKVTGLKAAEFGDSDALLVGDPVYAIGNPGGVEFFGSFTEGSVSAIHRPVSSEIGYTMKCIQHSAAINPGNSGGMLVNQYGQVIGINSQKIASTEYEGMGFAIPITSAKEIIEDLIAYSYVPNRPMLGITYYPVSASAQYNMIAQIKGLPAGTLIINEISSSSSLANTQAQQYDMIIAVDGKELTKSDILLEKIDNGKVGDKLTLTLCRVRSDYSTETFDVEATLVEDKTGSAAETTTTPTQYVNPFEYFGY
;
A
#
# COMPACT_ATOMS: atom_id res chain seq x y z
N LEU A 1 -23.86 13.06 -67.06
CA LEU A 1 -23.95 11.57 -66.98
C LEU A 1 -22.68 10.84 -67.39
N SER A 2 -21.49 11.45 -67.40
CA SER A 2 -20.25 10.80 -67.90
C SER A 2 -19.07 10.74 -66.93
N ILE A 3 -19.16 11.32 -65.73
CA ILE A 3 -18.01 11.41 -64.81
C ILE A 3 -18.08 10.37 -63.67
N ARG A 4 -19.21 9.72 -63.46
CA ARG A 4 -19.36 8.69 -62.42
C ARG A 4 -18.98 7.27 -62.89
N ARG A 5 -18.85 7.00 -64.18
CA ARG A 5 -18.46 5.68 -64.69
C ARG A 5 -16.94 5.48 -64.87
N GLN A 6 -16.15 6.53 -64.91
CA GLN A 6 -14.69 6.42 -65.05
C GLN A 6 -13.94 6.21 -63.74
N ARG A 7 -14.53 6.44 -62.58
CA ARG A 7 -13.88 6.18 -61.29
C ARG A 7 -14.03 4.76 -60.75
N GLN A 8 -14.86 3.92 -61.39
CA GLN A 8 -14.99 2.50 -60.98
C GLN A 8 -14.13 1.53 -61.78
N MET A 9 -13.49 1.97 -62.90
CA MET A 9 -12.62 1.12 -63.71
C MET A 9 -11.12 1.19 -63.36
N CYS A 10 -10.67 2.18 -62.56
CA CYS A 10 -9.26 2.33 -62.21
C CYS A 10 -8.84 1.65 -60.87
N ILE A 11 -9.75 0.95 -60.21
CA ILE A 11 -9.44 0.27 -58.92
C ILE A 11 -9.28 -1.25 -59.09
N ARG A 12 -9.47 -1.79 -60.34
CA ARG A 12 -9.50 -3.23 -60.54
C ARG A 12 -8.21 -3.85 -61.06
N ASP A 13 -7.19 -3.05 -61.43
CA ASP A 13 -6.00 -3.58 -62.07
C ASP A 13 -4.68 -3.42 -61.30
N ARG A 14 -4.72 -3.34 -59.98
CA ARG A 14 -3.47 -3.14 -59.21
C ARG A 14 -3.22 -4.07 -58.03
N TYR A 15 -3.87 -5.22 -57.90
CA TYR A 15 -3.44 -6.27 -56.97
C TYR A 15 -3.82 -7.67 -57.48
N GLY A 16 -3.05 -8.15 -58.44
CA GLY A 16 -2.95 -9.56 -58.73
C GLY A 16 -2.08 -10.25 -57.68
N TYR A 17 -2.63 -10.62 -56.55
CA TYR A 17 -1.98 -11.55 -55.63
C TYR A 17 -2.49 -12.96 -55.93
N GLN A 18 -1.56 -13.85 -56.29
CA GLN A 18 -1.77 -15.29 -56.39
C GLN A 18 -2.30 -15.80 -55.04
N GLN A 19 -3.48 -16.41 -55.04
CA GLN A 19 -3.96 -17.22 -53.96
C GLN A 19 -3.03 -18.43 -53.82
N GLN A 20 -2.08 -18.35 -52.86
CA GLN A 20 -1.48 -19.57 -52.31
C GLN A 20 -2.55 -20.23 -51.45
N GLN A 21 -2.94 -21.45 -51.82
CA GLN A 21 -3.80 -22.31 -51.03
C GLN A 21 -3.16 -22.54 -49.68
N GLN A 22 -3.80 -22.04 -48.65
CA GLN A 22 -3.47 -22.39 -47.27
C GLN A 22 -3.84 -23.85 -47.02
N PRO A 23 -2.96 -24.64 -46.40
CA PRO A 23 -3.32 -26.01 -45.99
C PRO A 23 -4.45 -25.94 -44.95
N PRO A 24 -5.33 -26.95 -44.87
CA PRO A 24 -6.47 -26.96 -43.98
C PRO A 24 -5.96 -26.94 -42.52
N TYR A 25 -6.44 -25.98 -41.73
CA TYR A 25 -6.27 -25.96 -40.29
C TYR A 25 -6.86 -27.22 -39.72
N GLN A 26 -6.03 -28.13 -39.22
CA GLN A 26 -6.46 -29.18 -38.32
C GLN A 26 -6.89 -28.52 -37.01
N GLN A 27 -8.17 -28.48 -36.73
CA GLN A 27 -8.72 -28.21 -35.42
C GLN A 27 -8.17 -29.25 -34.46
N TYR A 28 -7.19 -28.85 -33.64
CA TYR A 28 -6.87 -29.59 -32.43
C TYR A 28 -8.07 -29.45 -31.50
N GLN A 29 -8.99 -30.41 -31.53
CA GLN A 29 -9.95 -30.64 -30.46
C GLN A 29 -9.15 -31.17 -29.27
N GLN A 30 -8.82 -30.31 -28.32
CA GLN A 30 -8.45 -30.77 -27.01
C GLN A 30 -9.66 -31.51 -26.41
N PRO A 31 -9.51 -32.73 -25.89
CA PRO A 31 -10.61 -33.40 -25.23
C PRO A 31 -10.93 -32.60 -23.97
N TYR A 32 -12.14 -32.05 -23.92
CA TYR A 32 -12.72 -31.52 -22.68
C TYR A 32 -12.65 -32.64 -21.63
N GLN A 33 -11.77 -32.48 -20.64
CA GLN A 33 -11.86 -33.29 -19.41
C GLN A 33 -13.20 -32.93 -18.77
N GLN A 34 -14.13 -33.86 -18.78
CA GLN A 34 -15.36 -33.75 -18.03
C GLN A 34 -15.00 -33.51 -16.56
N TYR A 35 -15.37 -32.34 -16.08
CA TYR A 35 -15.35 -32.02 -14.65
C TYR A 35 -16.18 -33.05 -13.91
N GLN A 36 -15.55 -33.97 -13.21
CA GLN A 36 -16.22 -34.84 -12.25
C GLN A 36 -16.41 -34.04 -10.97
N PRO A 37 -17.66 -33.85 -10.52
CA PRO A 37 -17.89 -33.19 -9.24
C PRO A 37 -17.22 -34.01 -8.12
N PRO A 38 -16.70 -33.37 -7.07
CA PRO A 38 -16.07 -34.08 -5.96
C PRO A 38 -17.02 -35.11 -5.38
N LYS A 39 -16.52 -36.32 -5.21
CA LYS A 39 -17.27 -37.44 -4.60
C LYS A 39 -17.81 -36.98 -3.24
N ALA A 40 -19.06 -37.27 -3.00
CA ALA A 40 -19.77 -37.02 -1.74
C ALA A 40 -18.92 -37.42 -0.52
N PRO A 41 -19.00 -36.69 0.59
CA PRO A 41 -18.23 -37.00 1.78
C PRO A 41 -18.54 -38.44 2.29
N LEU A 42 -17.47 -39.12 2.66
CA LEU A 42 -17.52 -40.49 3.24
C LEU A 42 -18.61 -40.54 4.31
N GLN A 43 -19.52 -41.48 4.11
CA GLN A 43 -20.56 -41.79 5.10
C GLN A 43 -19.89 -42.21 6.41
N THR A 44 -20.20 -41.50 7.49
CA THR A 44 -19.77 -41.85 8.83
C THR A 44 -20.33 -43.22 9.21
N PRO A 45 -19.52 -44.10 9.80
CA PRO A 45 -20.03 -45.44 10.24
C PRO A 45 -21.06 -45.26 11.34
N LYS A 46 -22.28 -45.73 11.09
CA LYS A 46 -23.35 -45.81 12.09
C LYS A 46 -23.04 -46.92 13.11
N GLY A 47 -22.33 -46.55 14.20
CA GLY A 47 -22.09 -47.43 15.30
C GLY A 47 -21.49 -46.74 16.51
N LYS A 48 -22.17 -46.75 17.64
CA LYS A 48 -21.74 -46.11 18.91
C LYS A 48 -20.32 -46.49 19.38
N LYS A 49 -19.73 -47.56 18.86
CA LYS A 49 -18.35 -48.00 19.17
C LYS A 49 -17.29 -47.23 18.37
N GLY A 50 -17.56 -46.84 17.11
CA GLY A 50 -16.62 -46.11 16.26
C GLY A 50 -16.37 -44.68 16.75
N ILE A 51 -17.40 -44.00 17.25
CA ILE A 51 -17.30 -42.65 17.76
C ILE A 51 -16.39 -42.56 19.00
N LYS A 52 -16.49 -43.55 19.91
CA LYS A 52 -15.64 -43.61 21.12
C LYS A 52 -14.15 -43.79 20.78
N VAL A 53 -13.84 -44.61 19.76
CA VAL A 53 -12.45 -44.79 19.30
C VAL A 53 -11.92 -43.53 18.63
N PHE A 54 -12.73 -42.87 17.79
CA PHE A 54 -12.33 -41.62 17.14
C PHE A 54 -12.05 -40.50 18.15
N ILE A 55 -12.94 -40.31 19.14
CA ILE A 55 -12.74 -39.30 20.21
C ILE A 55 -11.47 -39.64 21.03
N ALA A 56 -11.21 -40.93 21.33
CA ALA A 56 -10.02 -41.35 22.05
C ALA A 56 -8.72 -41.04 21.23
N CYS A 57 -8.75 -41.28 19.92
CA CYS A 57 -7.60 -40.95 19.05
C CYS A 57 -7.34 -39.44 18.96
N VAL A 58 -8.39 -38.64 18.83
CA VAL A 58 -8.24 -37.14 18.79
C VAL A 58 -7.74 -36.64 20.15
N ALA A 59 -8.24 -37.13 21.26
CA ALA A 59 -7.76 -36.78 22.60
C ALA A 59 -6.27 -37.16 22.80
N LEU A 60 -5.82 -38.29 22.29
CA LEU A 60 -4.42 -38.71 22.36
C LEU A 60 -3.49 -37.79 21.55
N VAL A 61 -3.93 -37.35 20.36
CA VAL A 61 -3.17 -36.41 19.52
C VAL A 61 -3.03 -35.05 20.21
N VAL A 62 -4.12 -34.55 20.82
CA VAL A 62 -4.11 -33.27 21.56
C VAL A 62 -3.20 -33.35 22.79
N VAL A 63 -3.25 -34.45 23.55
CA VAL A 63 -2.35 -34.65 24.71
C VAL A 63 -0.89 -34.75 24.26
N PHE A 64 -0.60 -35.41 23.15
CA PHE A 64 0.77 -35.50 22.61
C PHE A 64 1.31 -34.17 22.17
N ALA A 65 0.46 -33.34 21.53
CA ALA A 65 0.81 -31.96 21.13
C ALA A 65 1.08 -31.04 22.34
N MET A 66 0.29 -31.17 23.41
CA MET A 66 0.50 -30.43 24.66
C MET A 66 1.81 -30.85 25.36
N VAL A 67 2.09 -32.16 25.44
CA VAL A 67 3.33 -32.65 26.05
C VAL A 67 4.58 -32.22 25.25
N ALA A 68 4.49 -32.24 23.92
CA ALA A 68 5.56 -31.77 23.06
C ALA A 68 5.78 -30.25 23.21
N GLY A 69 4.70 -29.47 23.35
CA GLY A 69 4.74 -28.03 23.62
C GLY A 69 5.44 -27.71 24.96
N VAL A 70 5.07 -28.40 26.03
CA VAL A 70 5.66 -28.22 27.36
C VAL A 70 7.14 -28.63 27.38
N ALA A 71 7.51 -29.71 26.67
CA ALA A 71 8.90 -30.14 26.55
C ALA A 71 9.77 -29.10 25.81
N SER A 72 9.20 -28.42 24.83
CA SER A 72 9.88 -27.33 24.10
C SER A 72 10.09 -26.10 24.99
N VAL A 73 9.10 -25.70 25.77
CA VAL A 73 9.20 -24.57 26.71
C VAL A 73 10.25 -24.84 27.80
N VAL A 74 10.28 -26.07 28.36
CA VAL A 74 11.27 -26.47 29.38
C VAL A 74 12.69 -26.51 28.81
N LYS A 75 12.87 -26.87 27.53
CA LYS A 75 14.19 -26.82 26.85
C LYS A 75 14.70 -25.40 26.64
N ILE A 76 13.79 -24.45 26.37
CA ILE A 76 14.12 -23.01 26.24
C ILE A 76 14.49 -22.42 27.59
N ALA A 77 13.75 -22.76 28.67
CA ALA A 77 14.03 -22.25 30.01
C ALA A 77 15.37 -22.76 30.62
N LYS A 78 15.87 -23.93 30.21
CA LYS A 78 17.16 -24.48 30.69
C LYS A 78 18.40 -23.95 29.94
N ARG A 79 18.25 -23.18 28.83
CA ARG A 79 19.36 -22.56 28.09
C ARG A 79 19.67 -21.12 28.48
N GLY A 80 18.95 -20.57 29.44
CA GLY A 80 19.07 -19.18 29.86
C GLY A 80 19.85 -19.03 31.18
N HIS A 81 21.12 -19.42 31.24
CA HIS A 81 22.04 -18.94 32.26
C HIS A 81 23.40 -18.71 31.65
N GLY A 82 23.79 -17.46 31.62
CA GLY A 82 25.15 -17.01 31.34
C GLY A 82 25.25 -15.98 30.23
N TYR A 83 24.84 -14.75 30.51
CA TYR A 83 25.51 -13.58 29.94
C TYR A 83 25.46 -12.45 30.96
N ASP A 84 26.63 -12.04 31.36
CA ASP A 84 26.89 -10.96 32.29
C ASP A 84 26.30 -9.65 31.77
N SER A 85 25.73 -8.92 32.71
CA SER A 85 25.34 -7.53 32.60
C SER A 85 26.57 -6.65 32.42
N ASP A 86 26.69 -5.98 31.27
CA ASP A 86 27.41 -4.71 31.27
C ASP A 86 26.73 -3.67 30.38
N SER A 87 26.51 -2.55 31.10
CA SER A 87 26.25 -1.18 30.65
C SER A 87 25.03 -0.89 29.77
N ASP A 88 24.00 -0.47 30.49
CA ASP A 88 23.09 0.63 30.12
C ASP A 88 23.74 1.67 29.18
N SER A 89 23.37 1.66 27.93
CA SER A 89 23.17 2.91 27.21
C SER A 89 21.78 2.90 26.63
N LYS A 90 20.81 3.27 27.44
CA LYS A 90 19.52 3.82 26.98
C LYS A 90 19.85 5.08 26.20
N THR A 91 20.14 4.95 24.92
CA THR A 91 20.01 6.06 24.00
C THR A 91 18.51 6.31 23.86
N LYS A 92 17.97 7.16 24.74
CA LYS A 92 16.78 7.91 24.44
C LYS A 92 17.10 8.73 23.21
N ILE A 93 16.68 8.25 22.03
CA ILE A 93 16.53 9.11 20.87
C ILE A 93 15.27 9.95 21.19
N SER A 94 15.45 10.97 22.01
CA SER A 94 14.61 12.14 21.94
C SER A 94 14.94 12.74 20.58
N ALA A 95 14.04 12.61 19.63
CA ALA A 95 14.08 13.38 18.40
C ALA A 95 13.83 14.84 18.79
N GLU A 96 14.85 15.48 19.34
CA GLU A 96 14.96 16.92 19.27
C GLU A 96 15.12 17.25 17.81
N LYS A 97 14.09 17.90 17.25
CA LYS A 97 14.03 18.38 15.89
C LYS A 97 15.12 19.43 15.69
N ASP A 98 16.31 19.00 15.34
CA ASP A 98 17.30 19.88 14.75
C ASP A 98 17.02 19.90 13.23
N ASN A 99 15.98 20.65 12.86
CA ASN A 99 15.54 20.82 11.46
C ASN A 99 16.46 21.78 10.68
N SER A 100 17.61 22.19 11.23
CA SER A 100 18.50 23.10 10.56
C SER A 100 19.17 22.52 9.30
N ASP A 101 19.19 21.19 9.15
CA ASP A 101 19.84 20.49 8.05
C ASP A 101 18.87 19.83 7.05
N ALA A 102 17.56 19.99 7.25
CA ALA A 102 16.53 19.38 6.40
C ALA A 102 16.13 20.33 5.26
N ASP A 103 17.05 20.64 4.37
CA ASP A 103 16.80 21.49 3.21
C ASP A 103 16.94 20.78 1.85
N ALA A 104 16.92 19.44 1.86
CA ALA A 104 16.77 18.69 0.62
C ALA A 104 15.42 19.02 -0.03
N LYS A 105 15.46 19.52 -1.28
CA LYS A 105 14.26 19.93 -2.03
C LYS A 105 14.08 19.08 -3.26
N LEU A 106 12.83 18.72 -3.53
CA LEU A 106 12.44 18.08 -4.77
C LEU A 106 12.30 19.15 -5.86
N ASN A 107 13.23 19.17 -6.84
CA ASN A 107 13.17 20.06 -7.98
C ASN A 107 12.41 19.37 -9.13
N ILE A 108 11.32 19.98 -9.58
CA ILE A 108 10.55 19.53 -10.74
C ILE A 108 10.91 20.41 -11.93
N ASN A 109 11.40 19.77 -12.99
CA ASN A 109 11.75 20.44 -14.23
C ASN A 109 10.61 20.33 -15.23
N ALA A 110 10.34 21.41 -15.97
CA ALA A 110 9.40 21.38 -17.09
C ALA A 110 9.86 20.39 -18.17
N SER A 111 8.91 19.75 -18.81
CA SER A 111 9.21 18.92 -20.00
C SER A 111 9.70 19.80 -21.15
N PRO A 112 10.69 19.35 -21.95
CA PRO A 112 11.30 20.18 -22.99
C PRO A 112 10.37 20.58 -24.14
N VAL A 113 9.20 19.95 -24.28
CA VAL A 113 8.33 20.08 -25.47
C VAL A 113 6.87 20.33 -25.09
N SER A 114 6.23 21.21 -25.88
CA SER A 114 4.78 21.46 -25.81
C SER A 114 3.98 20.25 -26.32
N PRO A 115 2.85 19.89 -25.72
CA PRO A 115 2.10 18.66 -26.03
C PRO A 115 1.55 18.53 -27.44
N THR A 116 1.68 19.52 -28.29
CA THR A 116 1.07 19.61 -29.63
C THR A 116 2.02 19.33 -30.80
N GLU A 117 3.32 19.08 -30.55
CA GLU A 117 4.30 18.87 -31.62
C GLU A 117 4.59 17.40 -31.87
N THR A 118 4.46 16.98 -33.14
CA THR A 118 4.74 15.61 -33.61
C THR A 118 6.23 15.30 -33.74
N ASN A 119 7.12 16.27 -33.63
CA ASN A 119 8.57 16.11 -33.57
C ASN A 119 9.05 16.29 -32.13
N ILE A 120 9.34 15.19 -31.49
CA ILE A 120 9.73 15.13 -30.07
C ILE A 120 11.23 15.38 -29.98
N GLU A 121 11.64 16.65 -30.06
CA GLU A 121 13.02 17.05 -29.88
C GLU A 121 13.43 16.78 -28.42
N GLY A 122 14.53 16.06 -28.22
CA GLY A 122 15.05 15.71 -26.89
C GLY A 122 14.52 14.39 -26.31
N ALA A 123 13.61 13.67 -26.98
CA ALA A 123 13.19 12.34 -26.55
C ALA A 123 14.34 11.33 -26.62
N LEU A 124 14.44 10.52 -25.57
CA LEU A 124 15.43 9.45 -25.43
C LEU A 124 14.84 8.12 -25.90
N THR A 125 15.68 7.24 -26.43
CA THR A 125 15.30 5.86 -26.64
C THR A 125 15.16 5.12 -25.30
N PRO A 126 14.38 4.03 -25.22
CA PRO A 126 14.24 3.23 -23.98
C PRO A 126 15.60 2.82 -23.37
N THR A 127 16.57 2.44 -24.24
CA THR A 127 17.93 2.09 -23.79
C THR A 127 18.66 3.30 -23.16
N GLN A 128 18.49 4.49 -23.71
CA GLN A 128 19.09 5.71 -23.15
C GLN A 128 18.41 6.11 -21.82
N ILE A 129 17.09 5.97 -21.71
CA ILE A 129 16.33 6.21 -20.48
C ILE A 129 16.85 5.29 -19.36
N TYR A 130 16.95 3.99 -19.65
CA TYR A 130 17.47 3.04 -18.68
C TYR A 130 18.91 3.35 -18.26
N ALA A 131 19.79 3.63 -19.24
CA ALA A 131 21.18 4.01 -18.94
C ALA A 131 21.29 5.27 -18.10
N LYS A 132 20.39 6.25 -18.30
CA LYS A 132 20.31 7.49 -17.53
C LYS A 132 19.92 7.23 -16.07
N LEU A 133 18.96 6.32 -15.81
CA LEU A 133 18.26 6.23 -14.54
C LEU A 133 18.57 4.97 -13.70
N LYS A 134 19.20 3.94 -14.28
CA LYS A 134 19.49 2.70 -13.55
C LYS A 134 20.22 2.91 -12.22
N ALA A 135 21.12 3.91 -12.16
CA ALA A 135 21.87 4.24 -10.96
C ALA A 135 21.08 5.06 -9.93
N SER A 136 19.91 5.59 -10.32
CA SER A 136 19.00 6.30 -9.44
C SER A 136 17.92 5.41 -8.84
N ASN A 137 17.82 4.14 -9.30
CA ASN A 137 16.96 3.10 -8.71
C ASN A 137 17.71 2.39 -7.59
N VAL A 138 17.02 2.14 -6.48
CA VAL A 138 17.53 1.34 -5.35
C VAL A 138 16.55 0.25 -4.96
N GLY A 139 17.08 -0.85 -4.44
CA GLY A 139 16.32 -1.90 -3.78
C GLY A 139 16.14 -1.56 -2.30
N ILE A 140 14.97 -1.83 -1.76
CA ILE A 140 14.67 -1.65 -0.34
C ILE A 140 14.35 -3.01 0.25
N VAL A 141 15.07 -3.40 1.31
CA VAL A 141 14.82 -4.63 2.06
C VAL A 141 14.48 -4.26 3.49
N VAL A 142 13.33 -4.73 3.94
CA VAL A 142 12.81 -4.48 5.28
C VAL A 142 12.97 -5.74 6.11
N TYR A 143 13.57 -5.62 7.27
CA TYR A 143 13.81 -6.71 8.21
C TYR A 143 12.98 -6.55 9.46
N SER A 144 12.43 -7.64 9.95
CA SER A 144 11.80 -7.65 11.27
C SER A 144 12.86 -7.51 12.37
N SER A 145 12.67 -6.56 13.28
CA SER A 145 13.55 -6.40 14.45
C SER A 145 13.57 -7.64 15.35
N LYS A 146 12.54 -8.50 15.29
CA LYS A 146 12.40 -9.70 16.13
C LYS A 146 13.10 -10.93 15.57
N SER A 147 13.28 -11.03 14.25
CA SER A 147 13.75 -12.28 13.61
C SER A 147 14.94 -12.11 12.68
N ASN A 148 15.42 -10.91 12.40
CA ASN A 148 16.45 -10.62 11.38
C ASN A 148 16.17 -11.25 10.00
N SER A 149 14.95 -11.70 9.76
CA SER A 149 14.50 -12.19 8.45
C SER A 149 13.91 -11.06 7.63
N ALA A 150 14.08 -11.11 6.31
CA ALA A 150 13.41 -10.20 5.41
C ALA A 150 11.87 -10.30 5.62
N ALA A 151 11.23 -9.18 5.87
CA ALA A 151 9.79 -9.05 6.10
C ALA A 151 9.07 -8.44 4.90
N GLY A 152 9.81 -7.79 4.00
CA GLY A 152 9.30 -7.19 2.78
C GLY A 152 10.42 -6.60 1.93
N GLU A 153 10.12 -6.39 0.67
CA GLU A 153 11.03 -5.78 -0.29
C GLU A 153 10.27 -4.78 -1.17
N GLY A 154 10.99 -3.81 -1.70
CA GLY A 154 10.45 -2.77 -2.56
C GLY A 154 11.53 -2.05 -3.34
N SER A 155 11.13 -0.97 -3.95
CA SER A 155 11.99 -0.08 -4.74
C SER A 155 12.05 1.31 -4.13
N GLY A 156 13.08 2.07 -4.53
CA GLY A 156 13.21 3.46 -4.17
C GLY A 156 13.86 4.28 -5.26
N ILE A 157 13.73 5.59 -5.15
CA ILE A 157 14.23 6.60 -6.08
C ILE A 157 15.20 7.51 -5.33
N ILE A 158 16.44 7.59 -5.76
CA ILE A 158 17.39 8.54 -5.19
C ILE A 158 16.95 9.96 -5.58
N MET A 159 16.55 10.75 -4.56
CA MET A 159 16.08 12.11 -4.75
C MET A 159 17.24 13.12 -4.84
N GLY A 160 18.24 12.97 -3.99
CA GLY A 160 19.36 13.89 -3.88
C GLY A 160 19.96 13.88 -2.48
N GLU A 161 20.91 14.79 -2.29
CA GLU A 161 21.64 14.94 -1.03
C GLU A 161 21.08 16.11 -0.21
N ASP A 162 21.28 16.03 1.10
CA ASP A 162 21.06 17.20 1.97
C ASP A 162 22.14 18.28 1.74
N SER A 163 21.88 19.51 2.18
CA SER A 163 22.82 20.63 2.03
C SER A 163 24.13 20.43 2.80
N SER A 164 24.10 19.61 3.87
CA SER A 164 25.32 19.30 4.63
C SER A 164 26.24 18.32 3.90
N GLY A 165 25.78 17.65 2.82
CA GLY A 165 26.52 16.62 2.11
C GLY A 165 26.79 15.39 2.99
N THR A 166 25.85 15.05 3.86
CA THR A 166 25.98 13.92 4.80
C THR A 166 25.07 12.75 4.42
N TYR A 167 23.86 13.04 3.96
CA TYR A 167 22.83 12.06 3.68
C TYR A 167 22.34 12.15 2.25
N THR A 168 22.02 11.00 1.68
CA THR A 168 21.22 10.87 0.46
C THR A 168 19.80 10.52 0.83
N TYR A 169 18.82 11.24 0.32
CA TYR A 169 17.39 10.99 0.50
C TYR A 169 16.85 10.10 -0.61
N ILE A 170 15.92 9.22 -0.22
CA ILE A 170 15.31 8.22 -1.09
C ILE A 170 13.79 8.27 -0.91
N ILE A 171 13.07 8.38 -2.03
CA ILE A 171 11.62 8.29 -2.07
C ILE A 171 11.21 6.84 -2.25
N THR A 172 10.16 6.39 -1.56
CA THR A 172 9.57 5.05 -1.68
C THR A 172 8.08 5.09 -1.36
N CYS A 173 7.42 3.93 -1.31
CA CYS A 173 6.06 3.79 -0.81
C CYS A 173 6.01 3.61 0.72
N ALA A 174 5.01 4.21 1.35
CA ALA A 174 4.79 4.08 2.79
C ALA A 174 4.57 2.62 3.20
N HIS A 175 3.78 1.85 2.46
CA HIS A 175 3.50 0.44 2.79
C HIS A 175 4.75 -0.45 2.78
N VAL A 176 5.81 -0.05 2.07
CA VAL A 176 7.10 -0.78 2.05
C VAL A 176 7.79 -0.64 3.41
N ILE A 177 7.72 0.53 4.06
CA ILE A 177 8.54 0.88 5.23
C ILE A 177 7.75 1.08 6.52
N SER A 178 6.41 1.06 6.50
CA SER A 178 5.54 1.43 7.63
C SER A 178 5.37 0.34 8.70
N GLY A 179 6.19 -0.68 8.71
CA GLY A 179 6.16 -1.74 9.73
C GLY A 179 6.66 -1.26 11.09
N SER A 180 6.04 -1.73 12.18
CA SER A 180 6.49 -1.42 13.55
C SER A 180 7.79 -2.16 13.87
N GLY A 181 8.79 -1.42 14.37
CA GLY A 181 10.08 -1.98 14.79
C GLY A 181 10.84 -2.66 13.65
N VAL A 182 10.78 -2.12 12.45
CA VAL A 182 11.53 -2.63 11.29
C VAL A 182 12.91 -1.99 11.20
N LYS A 183 13.83 -2.72 10.59
CA LYS A 183 15.12 -2.20 10.11
C LYS A 183 15.07 -2.17 8.59
N VAL A 184 15.51 -1.09 8.01
CA VAL A 184 15.50 -0.91 6.55
C VAL A 184 16.92 -0.87 6.03
N LYS A 185 17.17 -1.58 4.95
CA LYS A 185 18.41 -1.51 4.18
C LYS A 185 18.11 -1.11 2.75
N VAL A 186 19.00 -0.32 2.20
CA VAL A 186 18.94 0.14 0.81
C VAL A 186 20.10 -0.47 0.05
N GLN A 187 19.81 -1.12 -1.06
CA GLN A 187 20.83 -1.64 -1.99
C GLN A 187 20.87 -0.77 -3.24
N THR A 188 22.05 -0.30 -3.59
CA THR A 188 22.32 0.49 -4.80
C THR A 188 22.59 -0.41 -6.01
N HIS A 189 22.61 0.16 -7.21
CA HIS A 189 22.75 -0.58 -8.48
C HIS A 189 24.11 -1.30 -8.63
N ASP A 190 25.12 -0.89 -7.90
CA ASP A 190 26.45 -1.53 -7.84
C ASP A 190 26.53 -2.67 -6.81
N GLY A 191 25.42 -2.94 -6.10
CA GLY A 191 25.30 -4.02 -5.13
C GLY A 191 25.67 -3.64 -3.71
N GLU A 192 26.10 -2.40 -3.47
CA GLU A 192 26.41 -1.92 -2.12
C GLU A 192 25.14 -1.77 -1.30
N THR A 193 25.23 -2.03 0.00
CA THR A 193 24.08 -2.02 0.91
C THR A 193 24.33 -1.12 2.11
N TYR A 194 23.37 -0.24 2.38
CA TYR A 194 23.42 0.75 3.45
C TYR A 194 22.27 0.58 4.43
N ASP A 195 22.53 0.80 5.71
CA ASP A 195 21.46 0.97 6.69
C ASP A 195 20.72 2.29 6.42
N ALA A 196 19.40 2.27 6.47
CA ALA A 196 18.58 3.43 6.18
C ALA A 196 17.75 3.85 7.39
N ASP A 197 17.74 5.16 7.65
CA ASP A 197 16.83 5.78 8.60
C ASP A 197 15.50 6.06 7.89
N ILE A 198 14.38 5.75 8.55
CA ILE A 198 13.05 6.20 8.11
C ILE A 198 12.92 7.67 8.53
N VAL A 199 12.85 8.57 7.56
CA VAL A 199 12.62 10.01 7.81
C VAL A 199 11.17 10.25 8.20
N GLY A 200 10.24 9.67 7.43
CA GLY A 200 8.81 9.72 7.67
C GLY A 200 8.05 8.99 6.58
N PHE A 201 6.76 8.79 6.82
CA PHE A 201 5.87 8.20 5.80
C PHE A 201 4.43 8.67 6.02
N ASP A 202 3.67 8.69 4.94
CA ASP A 202 2.25 9.02 4.94
C ASP A 202 1.44 7.85 4.36
N LYS A 203 0.68 7.20 5.23
CA LYS A 203 -0.18 6.06 4.84
C LYS A 203 -1.35 6.48 3.95
N ARG A 204 -1.81 7.74 4.01
CA ARG A 204 -2.94 8.22 3.19
C ARG A 204 -2.57 8.28 1.73
N THR A 205 -1.38 8.80 1.42
CA THR A 205 -0.89 8.96 0.07
C THR A 205 0.11 7.88 -0.37
N ASP A 206 0.42 6.93 0.53
CA ASP A 206 1.37 5.85 0.31
C ASP A 206 2.79 6.35 -0.06
N ILE A 207 3.19 7.49 0.47
CA ILE A 207 4.53 8.08 0.25
C ILE A 207 5.40 7.85 1.48
N GLY A 208 6.64 7.44 1.26
CA GLY A 208 7.66 7.29 2.29
C GLY A 208 8.98 7.91 1.89
N VAL A 209 9.74 8.36 2.88
CA VAL A 209 11.08 8.94 2.71
C VAL A 209 12.06 8.23 3.63
N LEU A 210 13.17 7.81 3.04
CA LEU A 210 14.34 7.26 3.73
C LEU A 210 15.54 8.19 3.54
N ARG A 211 16.55 8.05 4.40
CA ARG A 211 17.87 8.60 4.18
C ARG A 211 18.95 7.56 4.51
N ILE A 212 20.04 7.63 3.78
CA ILE A 212 21.24 6.80 4.01
C ILE A 212 22.45 7.71 4.17
N LYS A 213 23.38 7.28 5.01
CA LYS A 213 24.60 8.06 5.29
C LYS A 213 25.68 7.76 4.24
N VAL A 214 25.44 8.22 3.02
CA VAL A 214 26.36 8.17 1.89
C VAL A 214 26.03 9.30 0.92
N THR A 215 27.02 9.78 0.19
CA THR A 215 26.88 10.84 -0.83
C THR A 215 27.57 10.43 -2.14
N GLY A 216 27.42 11.22 -3.17
CA GLY A 216 27.97 10.91 -4.51
C GLY A 216 27.09 9.96 -5.31
N LEU A 217 25.90 9.59 -4.83
CA LEU A 217 24.95 8.78 -5.57
C LEU A 217 24.22 9.61 -6.63
N LYS A 218 23.90 8.98 -7.75
CA LYS A 218 23.22 9.65 -8.85
C LYS A 218 21.75 9.89 -8.55
N ALA A 219 21.36 11.13 -8.32
CA ALA A 219 19.97 11.53 -8.18
C ALA A 219 19.19 11.37 -9.49
N ALA A 220 17.89 11.05 -9.40
CA ALA A 220 16.98 11.08 -10.52
C ALA A 220 16.63 12.54 -10.90
N GLU A 221 16.28 12.75 -12.16
CA GLU A 221 15.66 13.98 -12.62
C GLU A 221 14.14 13.83 -12.53
N PHE A 222 13.46 14.83 -11.99
CA PHE A 222 12.01 14.81 -11.82
C PHE A 222 11.33 15.74 -12.83
N GLY A 223 10.27 15.26 -13.45
CA GLY A 223 9.49 15.97 -14.45
C GLY A 223 8.11 16.38 -13.94
N ASP A 224 7.42 17.20 -14.72
CA ASP A 224 6.07 17.65 -14.43
C ASP A 224 5.05 16.57 -14.80
N SER A 225 4.40 15.99 -13.79
CA SER A 225 3.35 14.98 -14.01
C SER A 225 2.01 15.56 -14.43
N ASP A 226 1.79 16.87 -14.24
CA ASP A 226 0.54 17.54 -14.63
C ASP A 226 0.51 17.85 -16.14
N ALA A 227 1.70 17.83 -16.78
CA ALA A 227 1.84 18.01 -18.23
C ALA A 227 1.58 16.70 -19.04
N LEU A 228 1.33 15.57 -18.39
CA LEU A 228 1.10 14.29 -19.06
C LEU A 228 -0.21 14.25 -19.83
N LEU A 229 -0.19 13.54 -20.95
CA LEU A 229 -1.37 13.25 -21.77
C LEU A 229 -1.60 11.74 -21.84
N VAL A 230 -2.86 11.36 -21.98
CA VAL A 230 -3.24 9.96 -22.25
C VAL A 230 -2.64 9.54 -23.59
N GLY A 231 -1.92 8.42 -23.59
CA GLY A 231 -1.18 7.91 -24.75
C GLY A 231 0.33 8.20 -24.72
N ASP A 232 0.81 9.09 -23.83
CA ASP A 232 2.24 9.34 -23.69
C ASP A 232 2.99 8.04 -23.33
N PRO A 233 4.16 7.78 -23.96
CA PRO A 233 4.98 6.63 -23.59
C PRO A 233 5.57 6.82 -22.19
N VAL A 234 5.50 5.78 -21.38
CA VAL A 234 6.04 5.74 -20.01
C VAL A 234 6.79 4.43 -19.76
N TYR A 235 7.73 4.51 -18.83
CA TYR A 235 8.59 3.39 -18.48
C TYR A 235 8.62 3.24 -16.96
N ALA A 236 8.46 2.01 -16.48
CA ALA A 236 8.59 1.71 -15.06
C ALA A 236 9.96 1.06 -14.80
N ILE A 237 10.68 1.56 -13.77
CA ILE A 237 11.93 1.00 -13.28
C ILE A 237 11.75 0.66 -11.81
N GLY A 238 12.12 -0.57 -11.44
CA GLY A 238 11.99 -1.05 -10.07
C GLY A 238 12.59 -2.44 -9.90
N ASN A 239 12.21 -3.11 -8.82
CA ASN A 239 12.80 -4.39 -8.41
C ASN A 239 11.70 -5.43 -8.17
N PRO A 240 10.98 -5.88 -9.22
CA PRO A 240 9.87 -6.83 -9.08
C PRO A 240 10.40 -8.16 -8.51
N GLY A 241 9.74 -8.69 -7.47
CA GLY A 241 10.23 -9.87 -6.78
C GLY A 241 11.45 -9.60 -5.89
N GLY A 242 11.74 -8.32 -5.62
CA GLY A 242 12.82 -7.89 -4.73
C GLY A 242 14.16 -7.67 -5.43
N VAL A 243 15.24 -7.66 -4.64
CA VAL A 243 16.59 -7.35 -5.12
C VAL A 243 17.15 -8.40 -6.10
N GLU A 244 16.54 -9.58 -6.21
CA GLU A 244 16.91 -10.61 -7.19
C GLU A 244 16.69 -10.14 -8.64
N PHE A 245 15.63 -9.37 -8.88
CA PHE A 245 15.32 -8.79 -10.20
C PHE A 245 15.57 -7.28 -10.25
N PHE A 246 16.66 -6.87 -9.62
CA PHE A 246 17.04 -5.48 -9.49
C PHE A 246 17.09 -4.74 -10.84
N GLY A 247 16.49 -3.56 -10.90
CA GLY A 247 16.56 -2.66 -12.05
C GLY A 247 15.76 -3.15 -13.25
N SER A 248 14.70 -3.93 -13.06
CA SER A 248 13.80 -4.31 -14.15
C SER A 248 13.17 -3.07 -14.79
N PHE A 249 13.07 -3.10 -16.13
CA PHE A 249 12.54 -2.02 -16.95
C PHE A 249 11.36 -2.53 -17.75
N THR A 250 10.20 -1.88 -17.63
CA THR A 250 9.00 -2.22 -18.39
C THR A 250 8.46 -0.99 -19.11
N GLU A 251 7.87 -1.19 -20.28
CA GLU A 251 7.35 -0.16 -21.17
C GLU A 251 5.82 -0.17 -21.21
N GLY A 252 5.21 1.00 -21.34
CA GLY A 252 3.79 1.18 -21.51
C GLY A 252 3.43 2.59 -21.93
N SER A 253 2.17 2.95 -21.74
CA SER A 253 1.67 4.29 -22.00
C SER A 253 0.71 4.75 -20.90
N VAL A 254 0.53 6.05 -20.77
CA VAL A 254 -0.47 6.64 -19.89
C VAL A 254 -1.86 6.22 -20.35
N SER A 255 -2.60 5.52 -19.51
CA SER A 255 -3.97 5.04 -19.80
C SER A 255 -5.04 6.00 -19.28
N ALA A 256 -4.75 6.71 -18.18
CA ALA A 256 -5.59 7.79 -17.63
C ALA A 256 -4.76 8.67 -16.70
N ILE A 257 -5.17 9.93 -16.57
CA ILE A 257 -4.65 10.89 -15.59
C ILE A 257 -5.73 11.19 -14.56
N HIS A 258 -5.33 11.58 -13.35
CA HIS A 258 -6.24 11.90 -12.24
C HIS A 258 -7.29 10.80 -11.93
N ARG A 259 -6.93 9.53 -12.15
CA ARG A 259 -7.81 8.41 -11.83
C ARG A 259 -8.02 8.34 -10.33
N PRO A 260 -9.26 8.47 -9.81
CA PRO A 260 -9.49 8.29 -8.38
C PRO A 260 -9.29 6.81 -8.02
N VAL A 261 -8.42 6.56 -7.06
CA VAL A 261 -8.13 5.23 -6.53
C VAL A 261 -8.16 5.29 -5.01
N SER A 262 -8.97 4.42 -4.41
CA SER A 262 -9.08 4.36 -2.94
C SER A 262 -8.00 3.46 -2.36
N SER A 263 -7.33 3.96 -1.32
CA SER A 263 -6.40 3.16 -0.52
C SER A 263 -7.16 2.19 0.40
N GLU A 264 -6.46 1.22 0.98
CA GLU A 264 -7.05 0.28 1.96
C GLU A 264 -7.65 0.97 3.19
N ILE A 265 -7.16 2.17 3.52
CA ILE A 265 -7.69 2.98 4.63
C ILE A 265 -8.82 3.92 4.20
N GLY A 266 -9.36 3.74 2.97
CA GLY A 266 -10.50 4.50 2.44
C GLY A 266 -10.16 5.89 1.88
N TYR A 267 -8.90 6.30 1.89
CA TYR A 267 -8.47 7.57 1.31
C TYR A 267 -8.41 7.46 -0.22
N THR A 268 -8.98 8.44 -0.92
CA THR A 268 -9.00 8.46 -2.39
C THR A 268 -7.93 9.41 -2.93
N MET A 269 -7.02 8.86 -3.73
CA MET A 269 -5.97 9.61 -4.42
C MET A 269 -6.24 9.72 -5.91
N LYS A 270 -5.74 10.78 -6.54
CA LYS A 270 -5.73 10.92 -8.00
C LYS A 270 -4.43 10.37 -8.54
N CYS A 271 -4.46 9.21 -9.19
CA CYS A 271 -3.28 8.52 -9.68
C CYS A 271 -3.14 8.61 -11.19
N ILE A 272 -1.92 8.40 -11.69
CA ILE A 272 -1.62 8.09 -13.08
C ILE A 272 -1.91 6.60 -13.27
N GLN A 273 -2.81 6.25 -14.20
CA GLN A 273 -2.99 4.88 -14.67
C GLN A 273 -2.15 4.65 -15.91
N HIS A 274 -1.41 3.54 -15.99
CA HIS A 274 -0.54 3.22 -17.11
C HIS A 274 -0.52 1.71 -17.39
N SER A 275 -0.03 1.33 -18.57
CA SER A 275 0.03 -0.08 -19.03
C SER A 275 1.40 -0.75 -18.85
N ALA A 276 2.43 -0.03 -18.36
CA ALA A 276 3.71 -0.66 -18.02
C ALA A 276 3.48 -1.71 -16.91
N ALA A 277 4.08 -2.89 -17.06
CA ALA A 277 3.88 -4.01 -16.14
C ALA A 277 4.40 -3.68 -14.73
N ILE A 278 3.52 -3.78 -13.74
CA ILE A 278 3.83 -3.59 -12.32
C ILE A 278 3.58 -4.90 -11.58
N ASN A 279 4.56 -5.31 -10.79
CA ASN A 279 4.53 -6.52 -9.98
C ASN A 279 4.97 -6.19 -8.54
N PRO A 280 4.67 -7.08 -7.56
CA PRO A 280 5.22 -6.95 -6.19
C PRO A 280 6.73 -6.71 -6.21
N GLY A 281 7.18 -5.68 -5.46
CA GLY A 281 8.57 -5.21 -5.46
C GLY A 281 8.81 -3.95 -6.31
N ASN A 282 7.97 -3.63 -7.30
CA ASN A 282 8.06 -2.34 -8.03
C ASN A 282 7.56 -1.15 -7.20
N SER A 283 6.84 -1.38 -6.10
CA SER A 283 6.37 -0.33 -5.19
C SER A 283 7.51 0.55 -4.70
N GLY A 284 7.34 1.87 -4.84
CA GLY A 284 8.37 2.88 -4.55
C GLY A 284 9.34 3.14 -5.69
N GLY A 285 9.32 2.34 -6.77
CA GLY A 285 10.10 2.57 -7.98
C GLY A 285 9.51 3.68 -8.84
N MET A 286 10.27 4.08 -9.87
CA MET A 286 9.94 5.23 -10.70
C MET A 286 9.06 4.88 -11.89
N LEU A 287 8.08 5.75 -12.18
CA LEU A 287 7.45 5.89 -13.49
C LEU A 287 8.10 7.07 -14.20
N VAL A 288 8.53 6.89 -15.45
CA VAL A 288 9.41 7.81 -16.18
C VAL A 288 8.81 8.17 -17.53
N ASN A 289 8.95 9.43 -17.95
CA ASN A 289 8.57 9.89 -19.27
C ASN A 289 9.67 9.62 -20.32
N GLN A 290 9.38 9.93 -21.58
CA GLN A 290 10.30 9.76 -22.70
C GLN A 290 11.57 10.64 -22.65
N TYR A 291 11.65 11.59 -21.73
CA TYR A 291 12.84 12.44 -21.52
C TYR A 291 13.74 11.90 -20.39
N GLY A 292 13.39 10.76 -19.81
CA GLY A 292 14.09 10.19 -18.67
C GLY A 292 13.93 11.04 -17.41
N GLN A 293 12.73 11.57 -17.19
CA GLN A 293 12.34 12.29 -15.97
C GLN A 293 11.30 11.46 -15.22
N VAL A 294 11.44 11.38 -13.90
CA VAL A 294 10.48 10.71 -13.02
C VAL A 294 9.22 11.56 -12.92
N ILE A 295 8.09 10.99 -13.31
CA ILE A 295 6.76 11.62 -13.32
C ILE A 295 5.81 10.97 -12.30
N GLY A 296 6.21 9.86 -11.67
CA GLY A 296 5.39 9.20 -10.66
C GLY A 296 6.15 8.16 -9.86
N ILE A 297 5.55 7.78 -8.74
CA ILE A 297 6.02 6.73 -7.83
C ILE A 297 5.09 5.53 -8.01
N ASN A 298 5.59 4.42 -8.53
CA ASN A 298 4.78 3.21 -8.74
C ASN A 298 4.31 2.64 -7.41
N SER A 299 3.03 2.27 -7.31
CA SER A 299 2.48 1.61 -6.14
C SER A 299 1.61 0.42 -6.56
N GLN A 300 2.04 -0.77 -6.22
CA GLN A 300 1.28 -1.99 -6.47
C GLN A 300 0.09 -2.15 -5.50
N LYS A 301 0.17 -1.55 -4.32
CA LYS A 301 -0.93 -1.57 -3.34
C LYS A 301 -2.17 -0.83 -3.84
N ILE A 302 -1.98 0.16 -4.71
CA ILE A 302 -3.05 0.91 -5.37
C ILE A 302 -3.62 0.12 -6.55
N ALA A 303 -2.81 -0.75 -7.17
CA ALA A 303 -3.23 -1.60 -8.27
C ALA A 303 -4.15 -2.71 -7.77
N SER A 304 -5.36 -2.81 -8.34
CA SER A 304 -6.20 -3.98 -8.12
C SER A 304 -5.54 -5.22 -8.74
N THR A 305 -5.34 -6.26 -7.94
CA THR A 305 -4.81 -7.55 -8.42
C THR A 305 -5.77 -8.29 -9.34
N GLU A 306 -6.99 -7.78 -9.50
CA GLU A 306 -8.04 -8.39 -10.33
C GLU A 306 -7.91 -8.05 -11.82
N TYR A 307 -7.10 -7.04 -12.18
CA TYR A 307 -6.99 -6.56 -13.56
C TYR A 307 -5.55 -6.57 -14.05
N GLU A 308 -5.22 -7.43 -14.97
CA GLU A 308 -3.92 -7.45 -15.65
C GLU A 308 -3.72 -6.21 -16.53
N GLY A 309 -2.48 -5.69 -16.60
CA GLY A 309 -2.13 -4.55 -17.45
C GLY A 309 -2.61 -3.20 -16.94
N MET A 310 -3.02 -3.09 -15.67
CA MET A 310 -3.37 -1.84 -15.02
C MET A 310 -2.35 -1.51 -13.92
N GLY A 311 -1.37 -0.68 -14.25
CA GLY A 311 -0.44 -0.08 -13.30
C GLY A 311 -0.93 1.28 -12.81
N PHE A 312 -0.54 1.65 -11.59
CA PHE A 312 -0.84 2.94 -11.00
C PHE A 312 0.42 3.55 -10.40
N ALA A 313 0.55 4.86 -10.57
CA ALA A 313 1.60 5.64 -9.95
C ALA A 313 1.05 6.92 -9.30
N ILE A 314 1.64 7.30 -8.18
CA ILE A 314 1.36 8.55 -7.47
C ILE A 314 2.04 9.67 -8.27
N PRO A 315 1.31 10.71 -8.75
CA PRO A 315 1.91 11.80 -9.52
C PRO A 315 2.98 12.52 -8.72
N ILE A 316 4.14 12.75 -9.31
CA ILE A 316 5.28 13.35 -8.58
C ILE A 316 5.02 14.80 -8.19
N THR A 317 4.26 15.55 -9.00
CA THR A 317 3.87 16.93 -8.69
C THR A 317 3.03 16.99 -7.41
N SER A 318 2.07 16.05 -7.27
CA SER A 318 1.26 15.94 -6.06
C SER A 318 2.06 15.41 -4.86
N ALA A 319 3.05 14.55 -5.09
CA ALA A 319 3.89 13.98 -4.07
C ALA A 319 4.88 14.98 -3.46
N LYS A 320 5.25 16.02 -4.22
CA LYS A 320 6.32 16.98 -3.85
C LYS A 320 6.12 17.59 -2.47
N GLU A 321 4.97 18.22 -2.22
CA GLU A 321 4.69 18.88 -0.92
C GLU A 321 4.74 17.88 0.24
N ILE A 322 4.21 16.67 0.02
CA ILE A 322 4.20 15.60 1.03
C ILE A 322 5.63 15.14 1.34
N ILE A 323 6.48 14.97 0.32
CA ILE A 323 7.87 14.57 0.49
C ILE A 323 8.64 15.66 1.27
N GLU A 324 8.43 16.94 0.91
CA GLU A 324 9.06 18.07 1.60
C GLU A 324 8.60 18.17 3.07
N ASP A 325 7.31 17.95 3.33
CA ASP A 325 6.77 17.88 4.70
C ASP A 325 7.37 16.72 5.51
N LEU A 326 7.47 15.53 4.91
CA LEU A 326 8.07 14.36 5.57
C LEU A 326 9.55 14.61 5.90
N ILE A 327 10.28 15.30 5.04
CA ILE A 327 11.67 15.69 5.31
C ILE A 327 11.75 16.70 6.44
N ALA A 328 10.89 17.72 6.43
CA ALA A 328 10.93 18.82 7.39
C ALA A 328 10.37 18.42 8.77
N TYR A 329 9.30 17.65 8.81
CA TYR A 329 8.53 17.39 10.04
C TYR A 329 8.42 15.91 10.41
N SER A 330 8.84 14.99 9.53
CA SER A 330 8.66 13.53 9.65
C SER A 330 7.20 13.06 9.57
N TYR A 331 6.25 13.94 9.35
CA TYR A 331 4.82 13.70 9.11
C TYR A 331 4.25 14.84 8.28
N VAL A 332 3.02 14.73 7.79
CA VAL A 332 2.35 15.82 7.06
C VAL A 332 1.55 16.67 8.03
N PRO A 333 1.97 17.92 8.30
CA PRO A 333 1.34 18.76 9.32
C PRO A 333 -0.07 19.21 8.93
N ASN A 334 -0.81 19.66 9.93
CA ASN A 334 -2.18 20.21 9.79
C ASN A 334 -3.23 19.23 9.24
N ARG A 335 -2.95 17.94 9.14
CA ARG A 335 -3.95 16.95 8.76
C ARG A 335 -4.84 16.59 9.94
N PRO A 336 -6.15 16.72 9.82
CA PRO A 336 -7.07 16.32 10.89
C PRO A 336 -7.27 14.81 10.91
N MET A 337 -7.42 14.26 12.12
CA MET A 337 -7.87 12.89 12.36
C MET A 337 -8.72 12.79 13.62
N LEU A 338 -9.52 11.74 13.74
CA LEU A 338 -10.23 11.40 14.99
C LEU A 338 -9.36 10.64 15.99
N GLY A 339 -8.25 10.07 15.54
CA GLY A 339 -7.39 9.19 16.36
C GLY A 339 -8.06 7.87 16.72
N ILE A 340 -8.85 7.31 15.80
CA ILE A 340 -9.46 5.98 15.91
C ILE A 340 -9.14 5.14 14.68
N THR A 341 -9.14 3.82 14.84
CA THR A 341 -9.27 2.89 13.71
C THR A 341 -10.70 2.36 13.67
N TYR A 342 -11.22 2.12 12.49
CA TYR A 342 -12.58 1.61 12.30
C TYR A 342 -12.69 0.78 11.02
N TYR A 343 -13.74 0.00 10.93
CA TYR A 343 -14.07 -0.78 9.72
C TYR A 343 -15.58 -0.75 9.47
N PRO A 344 -16.02 -0.94 8.21
CA PRO A 344 -17.45 -0.93 7.92
C PRO A 344 -18.15 -2.14 8.56
N VAL A 345 -19.39 -1.94 9.00
CA VAL A 345 -20.20 -2.99 9.63
C VAL A 345 -20.32 -4.25 8.75
N SER A 346 -20.26 -4.09 7.42
CA SER A 346 -20.29 -5.18 6.46
C SER A 346 -19.09 -6.14 6.55
N ALA A 347 -17.99 -5.72 7.15
CA ALA A 347 -16.81 -6.56 7.37
C ALA A 347 -16.98 -7.56 8.52
N SER A 348 -18.01 -7.41 9.36
CA SER A 348 -18.34 -8.32 10.45
C SER A 348 -19.74 -8.91 10.29
N ALA A 349 -19.85 -10.22 10.05
CA ALA A 349 -21.13 -10.89 9.83
C ALA A 349 -22.10 -10.67 11.01
N GLN A 350 -21.60 -10.72 12.26
CA GLN A 350 -22.41 -10.51 13.46
C GLN A 350 -22.94 -9.09 13.56
N TYR A 351 -22.08 -8.08 13.46
CA TYR A 351 -22.50 -6.67 13.55
C TYR A 351 -23.36 -6.26 12.36
N ASN A 352 -23.10 -6.81 11.16
CA ASN A 352 -23.93 -6.58 9.99
C ASN A 352 -25.36 -7.10 10.20
N MET A 353 -25.50 -8.31 10.77
CA MET A 353 -26.82 -8.86 11.11
C MET A 353 -27.54 -7.99 12.15
N ILE A 354 -26.83 -7.53 13.20
CA ILE A 354 -27.41 -6.64 14.21
C ILE A 354 -27.84 -5.31 13.57
N ALA A 355 -26.99 -4.73 12.72
CA ALA A 355 -27.29 -3.47 12.03
C ALA A 355 -28.56 -3.59 11.16
N GLN A 356 -28.71 -4.70 10.42
CA GLN A 356 -29.90 -4.98 9.62
C GLN A 356 -31.15 -5.14 10.48
N ILE A 357 -31.09 -5.94 11.57
CA ILE A 357 -32.23 -6.14 12.48
C ILE A 357 -32.66 -4.84 13.16
N LYS A 358 -31.70 -3.99 13.51
CA LYS A 358 -31.96 -2.71 14.19
C LYS A 358 -32.25 -1.55 13.22
N GLY A 359 -32.15 -1.77 11.92
CA GLY A 359 -32.37 -0.73 10.90
C GLY A 359 -31.31 0.38 10.93
N LEU A 360 -30.05 0.06 11.28
CA LEU A 360 -28.97 1.03 11.29
C LEU A 360 -28.58 1.43 9.86
N PRO A 361 -28.00 2.64 9.65
CA PRO A 361 -27.56 3.10 8.34
C PRO A 361 -26.57 2.15 7.65
N ALA A 362 -26.63 2.05 6.33
CA ALA A 362 -25.81 1.13 5.54
C ALA A 362 -24.28 1.42 5.64
N GLY A 363 -23.92 2.66 5.91
CA GLY A 363 -22.52 3.10 6.08
C GLY A 363 -22.02 3.05 7.51
N THR A 364 -22.73 2.39 8.43
CA THR A 364 -22.31 2.24 9.84
C THR A 364 -20.89 1.70 9.94
N LEU A 365 -20.10 2.31 10.81
CA LEU A 365 -18.69 1.97 11.07
C LEU A 365 -18.54 1.44 12.49
N ILE A 366 -17.66 0.47 12.69
CA ILE A 366 -17.35 -0.12 14.01
C ILE A 366 -15.99 0.43 14.46
N ILE A 367 -15.92 1.00 15.66
CA ILE A 367 -14.67 1.45 16.27
C ILE A 367 -13.86 0.20 16.63
N ASN A 368 -12.67 0.07 16.01
CA ASN A 368 -11.73 -1.01 16.31
C ASN A 368 -10.78 -0.64 17.44
N GLU A 369 -10.29 0.61 17.45
CA GLU A 369 -9.36 1.09 18.46
C GLU A 369 -9.52 2.60 18.63
N ILE A 370 -9.32 3.08 19.87
CA ILE A 370 -9.26 4.51 20.21
C ILE A 370 -7.84 4.79 20.70
N SER A 371 -7.10 5.61 19.95
CA SER A 371 -5.75 6.05 20.36
C SER A 371 -5.80 6.89 21.63
N SER A 372 -4.75 6.82 22.44
CA SER A 372 -4.59 7.70 23.62
C SER A 372 -4.51 9.18 23.25
N SER A 373 -4.14 9.52 22.01
CA SER A 373 -4.15 10.89 21.49
C SER A 373 -5.52 11.37 21.02
N SER A 374 -6.49 10.45 20.88
CA SER A 374 -7.86 10.81 20.48
C SER A 374 -8.59 11.54 21.58
N SER A 375 -9.36 12.58 21.21
CA SER A 375 -10.28 13.22 22.16
C SER A 375 -11.35 12.27 22.69
N LEU A 376 -11.69 11.23 21.93
CA LEU A 376 -12.65 10.19 22.31
C LEU A 376 -12.16 9.32 23.47
N ALA A 377 -10.85 9.23 23.72
CA ALA A 377 -10.29 8.47 24.84
C ALA A 377 -10.78 8.96 26.22
N ASN A 378 -11.23 10.23 26.30
CA ASN A 378 -11.76 10.84 27.52
C ASN A 378 -13.29 10.93 27.53
N THR A 379 -13.98 10.23 26.64
CA THR A 379 -15.44 10.17 26.55
C THR A 379 -15.95 8.78 26.97
N GLN A 380 -17.25 8.57 26.87
CA GLN A 380 -17.83 7.23 27.08
C GLN A 380 -17.70 6.29 25.87
N ALA A 381 -17.12 6.76 24.73
CA ALA A 381 -16.87 5.93 23.56
C ALA A 381 -15.89 4.80 23.90
N GLN A 382 -16.12 3.62 23.33
CA GLN A 382 -15.25 2.46 23.53
C GLN A 382 -15.15 1.60 22.27
N GLN A 383 -14.22 0.68 22.29
CA GLN A 383 -14.05 -0.32 21.25
C GLN A 383 -15.37 -1.06 20.99
N TYR A 384 -15.70 -1.33 19.75
CA TYR A 384 -16.90 -1.97 19.23
C TYR A 384 -18.18 -1.13 19.29
N ASP A 385 -18.15 0.12 19.73
CA ASP A 385 -19.24 1.03 19.48
C ASP A 385 -19.39 1.25 17.96
N MET A 386 -20.62 1.36 17.48
CA MET A 386 -20.91 1.60 16.09
C MET A 386 -21.21 3.08 15.85
N ILE A 387 -20.47 3.73 14.96
CA ILE A 387 -20.75 5.11 14.52
C ILE A 387 -21.87 5.05 13.48
N ILE A 388 -23.00 5.67 13.77
CA ILE A 388 -24.19 5.66 12.92
C ILE A 388 -24.49 7.02 12.29
N ALA A 389 -24.03 8.12 12.90
CA ALA A 389 -24.19 9.46 12.36
C ALA A 389 -23.01 10.36 12.76
N VAL A 390 -22.79 11.43 12.01
CA VAL A 390 -21.87 12.53 12.30
C VAL A 390 -22.59 13.86 12.12
N ASP A 391 -22.51 14.75 13.09
CA ASP A 391 -23.20 16.04 13.13
C ASP A 391 -24.70 15.92 12.80
N GLY A 392 -25.38 14.90 13.33
CA GLY A 392 -26.79 14.60 13.12
C GLY A 392 -27.13 14.03 11.73
N LYS A 393 -26.13 13.83 10.85
CA LYS A 393 -26.33 13.22 9.52
C LYS A 393 -25.97 11.73 9.58
N GLU A 394 -26.93 10.88 9.23
CA GLU A 394 -26.73 9.42 9.19
C GLU A 394 -25.63 9.00 8.19
N LEU A 395 -24.86 7.99 8.56
CA LEU A 395 -23.85 7.38 7.69
C LEU A 395 -24.54 6.44 6.68
N THR A 396 -25.09 7.00 5.61
CA THR A 396 -25.67 6.20 4.50
C THR A 396 -24.62 5.48 3.68
N LYS A 397 -23.35 5.93 3.75
CA LYS A 397 -22.15 5.33 3.15
C LYS A 397 -21.00 5.39 4.15
N SER A 398 -20.05 4.47 4.04
CA SER A 398 -18.88 4.36 4.93
C SER A 398 -17.85 5.49 4.77
N ASP A 399 -17.87 6.20 3.64
CA ASP A 399 -16.95 7.29 3.31
C ASP A 399 -17.34 8.65 3.92
N ILE A 400 -18.60 8.82 4.33
CA ILE A 400 -19.13 10.11 4.86
C ILE A 400 -18.32 10.63 6.05
N LEU A 401 -17.94 9.75 6.98
CA LEU A 401 -17.12 10.14 8.13
C LEU A 401 -15.73 10.61 7.70
N LEU A 402 -15.08 9.88 6.79
CA LEU A 402 -13.77 10.24 6.28
C LEU A 402 -13.82 11.57 5.52
N GLU A 403 -14.81 11.76 4.63
CA GLU A 403 -15.01 13.04 3.94
C GLU A 403 -15.21 14.21 4.90
N LYS A 404 -15.91 13.98 6.01
CA LYS A 404 -16.13 15.01 7.02
C LYS A 404 -14.84 15.37 7.75
N ILE A 405 -14.00 14.38 8.07
CA ILE A 405 -12.69 14.60 8.71
C ILE A 405 -11.76 15.33 7.74
N ASP A 406 -11.65 14.89 6.50
CA ASP A 406 -10.72 15.44 5.51
C ASP A 406 -11.06 16.89 5.13
N ASN A 407 -12.33 17.27 5.17
CA ASN A 407 -12.80 18.65 4.96
C ASN A 407 -12.75 19.51 6.24
N GLY A 408 -12.41 18.92 7.39
CA GLY A 408 -12.24 19.62 8.67
C GLY A 408 -10.85 20.20 8.86
N LYS A 409 -10.65 20.81 10.03
CA LYS A 409 -9.35 21.33 10.49
C LYS A 409 -9.03 20.75 11.86
N VAL A 410 -7.76 20.70 12.18
CA VAL A 410 -7.30 20.37 13.54
C VAL A 410 -7.96 21.34 14.53
N GLY A 411 -8.57 20.80 15.57
CA GLY A 411 -9.35 21.55 16.56
C GLY A 411 -10.86 21.65 16.28
N ASP A 412 -11.33 21.29 15.09
CA ASP A 412 -12.76 21.26 14.80
C ASP A 412 -13.46 20.19 15.64
N LYS A 413 -14.69 20.47 16.06
CA LYS A 413 -15.51 19.57 16.84
C LYS A 413 -16.56 18.89 15.95
N LEU A 414 -16.74 17.61 16.17
CA LEU A 414 -17.75 16.79 15.55
C LEU A 414 -18.61 16.12 16.62
N THR A 415 -19.90 16.01 16.39
CA THR A 415 -20.78 15.18 17.21
C THR A 415 -20.95 13.82 16.52
N LEU A 416 -20.49 12.76 17.18
CA LEU A 416 -20.69 11.39 16.70
C LEU A 416 -21.86 10.77 17.44
N THR A 417 -22.84 10.23 16.70
CA THR A 417 -23.90 9.40 17.29
C THR A 417 -23.42 7.96 17.26
N LEU A 418 -23.27 7.37 18.44
CA LEU A 418 -22.80 6.01 18.64
C LEU A 418 -23.93 5.07 19.03
N CYS A 419 -23.88 3.84 18.54
CA CYS A 419 -24.79 2.75 18.91
C CYS A 419 -23.97 1.62 19.55
N ARG A 420 -24.20 1.35 20.82
CA ARG A 420 -23.56 0.27 21.58
C ARG A 420 -24.44 -0.95 21.65
N VAL A 421 -23.90 -2.12 21.38
CA VAL A 421 -24.57 -3.41 21.56
C VAL A 421 -24.22 -3.94 22.95
N ARG A 422 -25.22 -4.24 23.76
CA ARG A 422 -25.09 -4.82 25.09
C ARG A 422 -25.04 -6.36 24.97
N SER A 423 -24.65 -7.05 26.06
CA SER A 423 -24.54 -8.50 26.11
C SER A 423 -25.89 -9.22 25.89
N ASP A 424 -27.01 -8.56 26.15
CA ASP A 424 -28.37 -9.04 25.91
C ASP A 424 -28.88 -8.72 24.48
N TYR A 425 -28.01 -8.25 23.58
CA TYR A 425 -28.33 -7.76 22.23
C TYR A 425 -29.28 -6.55 22.20
N SER A 426 -29.53 -5.92 23.31
CA SER A 426 -30.15 -4.59 23.31
C SER A 426 -29.16 -3.54 22.79
N THR A 427 -29.66 -2.45 22.26
CA THR A 427 -28.83 -1.36 21.75
C THR A 427 -29.12 -0.08 22.51
N GLU A 428 -28.08 0.69 22.78
CA GLU A 428 -28.14 2.02 23.35
C GLU A 428 -27.52 3.00 22.37
N THR A 429 -28.20 4.12 22.12
CA THR A 429 -27.72 5.18 21.23
C THR A 429 -27.44 6.42 22.06
N PHE A 430 -26.29 7.05 21.85
CA PHE A 430 -25.85 8.24 22.55
C PHE A 430 -24.89 9.07 21.71
N ASP A 431 -24.82 10.36 21.99
CA ASP A 431 -23.91 11.28 21.33
C ASP A 431 -22.63 11.48 22.14
N VAL A 432 -21.51 11.64 21.42
CA VAL A 432 -20.22 12.04 21.97
C VAL A 432 -19.64 13.19 21.15
N GLU A 433 -19.05 14.17 21.81
CA GLU A 433 -18.28 15.22 21.15
C GLU A 433 -16.86 14.72 20.91
N ALA A 434 -16.39 14.79 19.69
CA ALA A 434 -15.03 14.49 19.28
C ALA A 434 -14.36 15.76 18.75
N THR A 435 -13.11 15.98 19.13
CA THR A 435 -12.29 17.06 18.56
C THR A 435 -11.27 16.44 17.62
N LEU A 436 -11.15 16.97 16.40
CA LEU A 436 -10.15 16.55 15.45
C LEU A 436 -8.75 16.93 15.95
N VAL A 437 -7.87 15.95 16.04
CA VAL A 437 -6.47 16.12 16.45
C VAL A 437 -5.57 16.07 15.23
N GLU A 438 -4.33 16.54 15.36
CA GLU A 438 -3.37 16.46 14.27
C GLU A 438 -2.89 15.02 14.04
N ASP A 439 -2.89 14.59 12.78
CA ASP A 439 -2.41 13.29 12.35
C ASP A 439 -0.87 13.28 12.30
N LYS A 440 -0.25 12.76 13.35
CA LYS A 440 1.21 12.54 13.43
C LYS A 440 1.61 11.11 13.13
N THR A 441 0.70 10.31 12.57
CA THR A 441 0.97 8.94 12.17
C THR A 441 2.02 8.94 11.06
N GLY A 442 3.04 8.08 11.19
CA GLY A 442 4.15 8.04 10.24
C GLY A 442 5.39 8.81 10.65
N SER A 443 5.37 9.51 11.80
CA SER A 443 6.60 10.04 12.37
C SER A 443 7.53 8.91 12.84
N ALA A 444 8.84 9.12 12.81
CA ALA A 444 9.84 8.16 13.28
C ALA A 444 9.58 7.68 14.73
N ALA A 445 8.84 8.45 15.53
CA ALA A 445 8.46 8.10 16.90
C ALA A 445 7.43 6.95 16.99
N GLU A 446 6.61 6.72 15.95
CA GLU A 446 5.61 5.64 15.95
C GLU A 446 6.17 4.24 15.64
N THR A 447 7.36 4.15 15.07
CA THR A 447 8.00 2.85 14.79
C THR A 447 8.33 2.06 16.05
N THR A 448 8.20 2.66 17.24
CA THR A 448 8.49 2.05 18.54
C THR A 448 7.28 1.49 19.28
N THR A 449 6.05 1.72 18.81
CA THR A 449 4.85 1.16 19.46
C THR A 449 4.61 -0.29 19.03
N THR A 450 4.47 -1.17 20.01
CA THR A 450 4.20 -2.61 19.84
C THR A 450 2.92 -2.80 19.04
N PRO A 451 2.88 -3.66 18.00
CA PRO A 451 1.63 -3.95 17.31
C PRO A 451 0.65 -4.59 18.28
N THR A 452 -0.52 -4.01 18.40
CA THR A 452 -1.63 -4.65 19.11
C THR A 452 -1.97 -5.93 18.35
N GLN A 453 -1.78 -7.06 19.01
CA GLN A 453 -2.11 -8.38 18.49
C GLN A 453 -3.60 -8.35 18.10
N TYR A 454 -3.93 -8.77 16.87
CA TYR A 454 -5.32 -8.96 16.44
C TYR A 454 -5.97 -9.93 17.42
N VAL A 455 -6.74 -9.40 18.34
CA VAL A 455 -7.54 -10.21 19.28
C VAL A 455 -8.85 -10.48 18.57
N ASN A 456 -9.13 -11.75 18.33
CA ASN A 456 -10.41 -12.18 17.82
C ASN A 456 -11.50 -11.70 18.78
N PRO A 457 -12.44 -10.85 18.39
CA PRO A 457 -13.47 -10.33 19.29
C PRO A 457 -14.38 -11.42 19.90
N PHE A 458 -14.31 -12.65 19.40
CA PHE A 458 -15.10 -13.77 19.91
C PHE A 458 -14.52 -14.42 21.16
N GLU A 459 -13.24 -14.18 21.53
CA GLU A 459 -12.68 -14.72 22.80
C GLU A 459 -13.22 -14.02 24.04
N TYR A 460 -13.81 -12.84 23.90
CA TYR A 460 -14.36 -12.07 25.05
C TYR A 460 -15.74 -12.56 25.50
N PHE A 461 -16.43 -13.38 24.70
CA PHE A 461 -17.79 -13.87 24.99
C PHE A 461 -17.87 -15.36 25.35
N GLY A 462 -16.75 -16.02 25.60
CA GLY A 462 -16.73 -17.35 26.26
C GLY A 462 -17.51 -18.48 25.56
N TYR A 463 -17.37 -18.60 24.22
CA TYR A 463 -17.89 -19.76 23.49
C TYR A 463 -16.76 -20.50 22.75
#